data_11bea052804fe67467a6d425b59d4bd6
#
_entry.id   11bea052804fe67467a6d425b59d4bd6
#
_cell.length_a   1.000
_cell.length_b   1.000
_cell.length_c   1.000
_cell.angle_alpha   90.00
_cell.angle_beta   90.00
_cell.angle_gamma   90.00
#
_symmetry.space_group_name_H-M   'P 1'
#
loop_
_entity.id
_entity.type
_entity.pdbx_description
1 polymer ?
#
loop_
_entity_poly.entity_id
_entity_poly.type
_entity_poly.pdbx_seq_one_letter_code
_entity_poly.pdbx_strand_id
1 'polypeptide(L)'
;EGRKSQLLTLVMSSVQNWSDTEKKKVTNAFNAIVASIKKQKLALSFPDEIILIKTSMQEEGGASAYTRKNWIAIGENVLNNTQDAQMQLLLAQLFHILTRHDLNFKKSVYQTIGFTVMDHEILFPTDILKKRISNPDISRYDSYAPLTVNGKTQNYTMMIYTDRPYEDG
;
A
#
# COMPACT_ATOMS: atom_id res chain seq x y z
N GLU A 1 4.98 23.13 7.32
CA GLU A 1 4.54 22.33 6.14
C GLU A 1 5.56 22.47 5.02
N GLY A 2 6.18 21.34 4.62
CA GLY A 2 7.08 21.34 3.48
C GLY A 2 6.34 21.77 2.20
N ARG A 3 6.98 22.56 1.36
CA ARG A 3 6.38 22.98 0.08
C ARG A 3 6.23 21.77 -0.85
N LYS A 4 5.17 21.72 -1.65
CA LYS A 4 4.96 20.68 -2.68
C LYS A 4 6.20 20.49 -3.56
N SER A 5 6.92 21.57 -3.88
CA SER A 5 8.16 21.52 -4.66
C SER A 5 9.29 20.77 -3.94
N GLN A 6 9.42 20.90 -2.62
CA GLN A 6 10.40 20.17 -1.82
C GLN A 6 10.12 18.68 -1.81
N LEU A 7 8.84 18.28 -1.63
CA LEU A 7 8.43 16.88 -1.73
C LEU A 7 8.73 16.30 -3.12
N LEU A 8 8.39 17.03 -4.18
CA LEU A 8 8.68 16.59 -5.54
C LEU A 8 10.18 16.41 -5.78
N THR A 9 11.01 17.35 -5.30
CA THR A 9 12.46 17.24 -5.38
C THR A 9 12.96 16.01 -4.63
N LEU A 10 12.48 15.75 -3.42
CA LEU A 10 12.83 14.58 -2.64
C LEU A 10 12.46 13.28 -3.37
N VAL A 11 11.22 13.17 -3.86
CA VAL A 11 10.77 12.00 -4.62
C VAL A 11 11.64 11.78 -5.86
N MET A 12 11.92 12.83 -6.64
CA MET A 12 12.75 12.72 -7.85
C MET A 12 14.18 12.30 -7.53
N SER A 13 14.78 12.84 -6.46
CA SER A 13 16.15 12.49 -6.05
C SER A 13 16.25 11.08 -5.44
N SER A 14 15.13 10.52 -4.98
CA SER A 14 15.08 9.17 -4.41
C SER A 14 15.04 8.06 -5.47
N VAL A 15 14.62 8.38 -6.71
CA VAL A 15 14.55 7.39 -7.80
C VAL A 15 15.95 6.93 -8.20
N GLN A 16 16.10 5.61 -8.38
CA GLN A 16 17.37 4.96 -8.68
C GLN A 16 17.28 4.10 -9.94
N ASN A 17 18.44 3.89 -10.58
CA ASN A 17 18.55 2.98 -11.71
C ASN A 17 18.59 1.52 -11.25
N TRP A 18 17.92 0.66 -12.00
CA TRP A 18 18.00 -0.78 -11.82
C TRP A 18 19.28 -1.36 -12.42
N SER A 19 19.99 -2.19 -11.67
CA SER A 19 20.97 -3.10 -12.27
C SER A 19 20.29 -4.29 -12.94
N ASP A 20 20.99 -4.96 -13.87
CA ASP A 20 20.43 -6.14 -14.56
C ASP A 20 20.22 -7.31 -13.59
N THR A 21 21.07 -7.43 -12.57
CA THR A 21 20.90 -8.44 -11.52
C THR A 21 19.62 -8.20 -10.71
N GLU A 22 19.34 -6.96 -10.32
CA GLU A 22 18.12 -6.60 -9.58
C GLU A 22 16.87 -6.81 -10.43
N LYS A 23 16.89 -6.37 -11.69
CA LYS A 23 15.79 -6.63 -12.65
C LYS A 23 15.49 -8.12 -12.72
N LYS A 24 16.52 -8.97 -12.87
CA LYS A 24 16.37 -10.41 -12.97
C LYS A 24 15.75 -11.01 -11.69
N LYS A 25 16.22 -10.59 -10.51
CA LYS A 25 15.68 -11.05 -9.22
C LYS A 25 14.19 -10.72 -9.08
N VAL A 26 13.83 -9.45 -9.28
CA VAL A 26 12.44 -8.99 -9.14
C VAL A 26 11.54 -9.63 -10.19
N THR A 27 12.00 -9.78 -11.44
CA THR A 27 11.27 -10.48 -12.49
C THR A 27 11.02 -11.95 -12.13
N ASN A 28 12.01 -12.64 -11.58
CA ASN A 28 11.85 -14.03 -11.15
C ASN A 28 10.81 -14.16 -10.02
N ALA A 29 10.87 -13.27 -9.02
CA ALA A 29 9.88 -13.25 -7.93
C ALA A 29 8.47 -12.97 -8.47
N PHE A 30 8.32 -11.99 -9.36
CA PHE A 30 7.05 -11.67 -9.99
C PHE A 30 6.49 -12.84 -10.81
N ASN A 31 7.32 -13.48 -11.64
CA ASN A 31 6.92 -14.64 -12.44
C ASN A 31 6.48 -15.83 -11.58
N ALA A 32 7.14 -16.05 -10.44
CA ALA A 32 6.74 -17.10 -9.49
C ALA A 32 5.35 -16.81 -8.88
N ILE A 33 5.06 -15.54 -8.56
CA ILE A 33 3.72 -15.11 -8.10
C ILE A 33 2.67 -15.37 -9.19
N VAL A 34 2.92 -14.95 -10.42
CA VAL A 34 2.00 -15.14 -11.56
C VAL A 34 1.75 -16.64 -11.80
N ALA A 35 2.79 -17.47 -11.73
CA ALA A 35 2.67 -18.93 -11.86
C ALA A 35 1.79 -19.52 -10.74
N SER A 36 1.96 -19.05 -9.51
CA SER A 36 1.14 -19.47 -8.36
C SER A 36 -0.33 -19.10 -8.52
N ILE A 37 -0.61 -17.86 -8.94
CA ILE A 37 -1.97 -17.37 -9.21
C ILE A 37 -2.64 -18.26 -10.28
N LYS A 38 -1.94 -18.52 -11.39
CA LYS A 38 -2.43 -19.40 -12.47
C LYS A 38 -2.69 -20.83 -12.00
N LYS A 39 -1.75 -21.41 -11.23
CA LYS A 39 -1.88 -22.77 -10.67
C LYS A 39 -3.11 -22.89 -9.77
N GLN A 40 -3.41 -21.88 -8.99
CA GLN A 40 -4.58 -21.86 -8.10
C GLN A 40 -5.86 -21.44 -8.81
N LYS A 41 -5.81 -21.13 -10.11
CA LYS A 41 -6.95 -20.70 -10.93
C LYS A 41 -7.69 -19.48 -10.35
N LEU A 42 -6.94 -18.55 -9.72
CA LEU A 42 -7.52 -17.33 -9.16
C LEU A 42 -7.84 -16.36 -10.29
N ALA A 43 -9.11 -15.98 -10.41
CA ALA A 43 -9.57 -14.94 -11.33
C ALA A 43 -9.39 -13.55 -10.68
N LEU A 44 -8.20 -12.96 -10.83
CA LEU A 44 -7.86 -11.65 -10.28
C LEU A 44 -7.77 -10.61 -11.41
N SER A 45 -8.45 -9.49 -11.24
CA SER A 45 -8.47 -8.38 -12.21
C SER A 45 -7.42 -7.33 -11.82
N PHE A 46 -6.22 -7.45 -12.38
CA PHE A 46 -5.17 -6.44 -12.23
C PHE A 46 -5.27 -5.36 -13.31
N PRO A 47 -4.65 -4.18 -13.09
CA PRO A 47 -4.40 -3.22 -14.18
C PRO A 47 -3.60 -3.89 -15.31
N ASP A 48 -3.77 -3.39 -16.55
CA ASP A 48 -3.05 -3.90 -17.73
C ASP A 48 -1.53 -3.80 -17.58
N GLU A 49 -1.05 -2.83 -16.82
CA GLU A 49 0.35 -2.58 -16.56
C GLU A 49 0.61 -2.32 -15.06
N ILE A 50 1.67 -2.92 -14.53
CA ILE A 50 2.22 -2.61 -13.21
C ILE A 50 3.65 -2.14 -13.38
N ILE A 51 3.93 -0.92 -12.92
CA ILE A 51 5.24 -0.28 -13.04
C ILE A 51 6.04 -0.49 -11.76
N LEU A 52 7.28 -0.96 -11.88
CA LEU A 52 8.19 -1.13 -10.75
C LEU A 52 9.23 0.00 -10.75
N ILE A 53 9.34 0.71 -9.65
CA ILE A 53 10.25 1.83 -9.45
C ILE A 53 11.22 1.48 -8.33
N LYS A 54 12.52 1.62 -8.56
CA LYS A 54 13.52 1.51 -7.50
C LYS A 54 13.76 2.87 -6.87
N THR A 55 13.75 2.93 -5.53
CA THR A 55 14.04 4.18 -4.81
C THR A 55 14.95 3.93 -3.60
N SER A 56 15.51 5.02 -3.03
CA SER A 56 16.21 5.00 -1.74
C SER A 56 15.26 4.96 -0.54
N MET A 57 13.96 5.11 -0.75
CA MET A 57 12.90 5.20 0.27
C MET A 57 13.03 6.37 1.24
N GLN A 58 13.86 7.38 0.96
CA GLN A 58 13.95 8.58 1.80
C GLN A 58 12.63 9.36 1.81
N GLU A 59 11.88 9.32 0.71
CA GLU A 59 10.59 9.97 0.52
C GLU A 59 9.46 9.37 1.39
N GLU A 60 9.64 8.14 1.88
CA GLU A 60 8.67 7.43 2.74
C GLU A 60 9.34 6.89 4.02
N GLY A 61 10.34 7.63 4.54
CA GLY A 61 10.94 7.34 5.84
C GLY A 61 11.67 6.00 5.96
N GLY A 62 12.21 5.48 4.87
CA GLY A 62 12.94 4.20 4.86
C GLY A 62 12.04 2.96 4.78
N ALA A 63 10.82 3.09 4.30
CA ALA A 63 9.92 1.96 4.06
C ALA A 63 10.57 0.89 3.16
N SER A 64 10.09 -0.34 3.21
CA SER A 64 10.57 -1.42 2.33
C SER A 64 10.00 -1.31 0.91
N ALA A 65 8.74 -0.96 0.80
CA ALA A 65 8.03 -0.73 -0.45
C ALA A 65 6.74 0.03 -0.16
N TYR A 66 6.15 0.64 -1.19
CA TYR A 66 4.81 1.22 -1.16
C TYR A 66 4.20 1.30 -2.56
N THR A 67 2.89 1.52 -2.64
CA THR A 67 2.17 1.59 -3.91
C THR A 67 1.42 2.91 -4.09
N ARG A 68 1.30 3.35 -5.33
CA ARG A 68 0.32 4.37 -5.74
C ARG A 68 -0.24 4.01 -7.12
N LYS A 69 -1.57 4.12 -7.31
CA LYS A 69 -2.21 3.72 -8.56
C LYS A 69 -1.80 2.29 -8.97
N ASN A 70 -1.10 2.13 -10.10
CA ASN A 70 -0.65 0.88 -10.68
C ASN A 70 0.88 0.69 -10.60
N TRP A 71 1.59 1.39 -9.71
CA TRP A 71 3.03 1.23 -9.56
C TRP A 71 3.44 0.88 -8.13
N ILE A 72 4.56 0.20 -8.02
CA ILE A 72 5.20 -0.23 -6.79
C ILE A 72 6.57 0.41 -6.72
N ALA A 73 6.82 1.22 -5.69
CA ALA A 73 8.16 1.63 -5.30
C ALA A 73 8.78 0.55 -4.41
N ILE A 74 10.02 0.17 -4.71
CA ILE A 74 10.77 -0.86 -3.99
C ILE A 74 12.07 -0.23 -3.51
N GLY A 75 12.34 -0.35 -2.21
CA GLY A 75 13.57 0.14 -1.61
C GLY A 75 14.79 -0.70 -2.00
N GLU A 76 15.92 -0.04 -2.23
CA GLU A 76 17.18 -0.75 -2.51
C GLU A 76 17.59 -1.70 -1.37
N ASN A 77 17.22 -1.38 -0.14
CA ASN A 77 17.50 -2.16 1.06
C ASN A 77 16.91 -3.58 1.03
N VAL A 78 15.81 -3.80 0.28
CA VAL A 78 15.14 -5.11 0.21
C VAL A 78 15.51 -5.93 -1.03
N LEU A 79 16.21 -5.34 -2.00
CA LEU A 79 16.59 -6.01 -3.25
C LEU A 79 17.66 -7.10 -3.06
N ASN A 80 18.35 -7.11 -1.92
CA ASN A 80 19.30 -8.15 -1.55
C ASN A 80 18.70 -9.28 -0.69
N ASN A 81 17.42 -9.18 -0.33
CA ASN A 81 16.72 -10.20 0.41
C ASN A 81 16.58 -11.50 -0.41
N THR A 82 16.21 -12.58 0.29
CA THR A 82 15.90 -13.87 -0.35
C THR A 82 14.74 -13.73 -1.32
N GLN A 83 14.64 -14.66 -2.28
CA GLN A 83 13.53 -14.67 -3.24
C GLN A 83 12.17 -14.76 -2.54
N ASP A 84 12.04 -15.58 -1.49
CA ASP A 84 10.79 -15.71 -0.74
C ASP A 84 10.39 -14.40 -0.05
N ALA A 85 11.34 -13.69 0.55
CA ALA A 85 11.07 -12.39 1.16
C ALA A 85 10.65 -11.35 0.12
N GLN A 86 11.28 -11.36 -1.07
CA GLN A 86 10.87 -10.49 -2.18
C GLN A 86 9.47 -10.85 -2.70
N MET A 87 9.15 -12.14 -2.82
CA MET A 87 7.80 -12.58 -3.19
C MET A 87 6.74 -12.13 -2.18
N GLN A 88 6.98 -12.29 -0.89
CA GLN A 88 6.06 -11.82 0.16
C GLN A 88 5.84 -10.32 0.09
N LEU A 89 6.93 -9.54 -0.08
CA LEU A 89 6.84 -8.09 -0.25
C LEU A 89 5.98 -7.72 -1.46
N LEU A 90 6.27 -8.31 -2.62
CA LEU A 90 5.54 -8.04 -3.86
C LEU A 90 4.08 -8.47 -3.77
N LEU A 91 3.76 -9.59 -3.12
CA LEU A 91 2.38 -10.03 -2.88
C LEU A 91 1.59 -9.00 -2.06
N ALA A 92 2.18 -8.46 -1.01
CA ALA A 92 1.56 -7.41 -0.20
C ALA A 92 1.27 -6.16 -1.06
N GLN A 93 2.24 -5.73 -1.87
CA GLN A 93 2.06 -4.57 -2.76
C GLN A 93 1.01 -4.83 -3.86
N LEU A 94 1.02 -6.02 -4.46
CA LEU A 94 0.02 -6.43 -5.45
C LEU A 94 -1.39 -6.47 -4.86
N PHE A 95 -1.53 -6.88 -3.60
CA PHE A 95 -2.81 -6.84 -2.88
C PHE A 95 -3.33 -5.40 -2.75
N HIS A 96 -2.48 -4.44 -2.42
CA HIS A 96 -2.87 -3.03 -2.39
C HIS A 96 -3.31 -2.50 -3.75
N ILE A 97 -2.59 -2.85 -4.82
CA ILE A 97 -2.99 -2.49 -6.19
C ILE A 97 -4.33 -3.11 -6.55
N LEU A 98 -4.50 -4.41 -6.30
CA LEU A 98 -5.70 -5.16 -6.65
C LEU A 98 -6.94 -4.63 -5.92
N THR A 99 -6.85 -4.41 -4.61
CA THR A 99 -7.96 -3.86 -3.81
C THR A 99 -8.33 -2.42 -4.20
N ARG A 100 -7.39 -1.68 -4.77
CA ARG A 100 -7.63 -0.34 -5.30
C ARG A 100 -8.28 -0.38 -6.69
N HIS A 101 -7.86 -1.34 -7.52
CA HIS A 101 -8.31 -1.49 -8.90
C HIS A 101 -9.68 -2.20 -9.00
N ASP A 102 -9.89 -3.25 -8.21
CA ASP A 102 -11.10 -4.07 -8.22
C ASP A 102 -11.87 -3.93 -6.89
N LEU A 103 -12.90 -3.10 -6.92
CA LEU A 103 -13.74 -2.85 -5.74
C LEU A 103 -14.53 -4.10 -5.32
N ASN A 104 -14.94 -4.96 -6.26
CA ASN A 104 -15.67 -6.18 -5.94
C ASN A 104 -14.76 -7.18 -5.23
N PHE A 105 -13.52 -7.32 -5.69
CA PHE A 105 -12.51 -8.10 -5.00
C PHE A 105 -12.26 -7.54 -3.59
N LYS A 106 -12.08 -6.21 -3.45
CA LYS A 106 -11.90 -5.57 -2.14
C LYS A 106 -13.06 -5.89 -1.20
N LYS A 107 -14.31 -5.71 -1.64
CA LYS A 107 -15.51 -6.02 -0.84
C LYS A 107 -15.52 -7.48 -0.39
N SER A 108 -15.29 -8.42 -1.30
CA SER A 108 -15.28 -9.85 -0.99
C SER A 108 -14.21 -10.22 0.04
N VAL A 109 -12.98 -9.80 -0.17
CA VAL A 109 -11.86 -10.13 0.73
C VAL A 109 -12.05 -9.48 2.10
N TYR A 110 -12.45 -8.22 2.18
CA TYR A 110 -12.65 -7.52 3.44
C TYR A 110 -13.80 -8.13 4.25
N GLN A 111 -14.85 -8.60 3.56
CA GLN A 111 -15.96 -9.30 4.21
C GLN A 111 -15.49 -10.59 4.90
N THR A 112 -14.52 -11.32 4.36
CA THR A 112 -14.01 -12.56 4.98
C THR A 112 -13.35 -12.33 6.34
N ILE A 113 -12.88 -11.11 6.59
CA ILE A 113 -12.26 -10.69 7.85
C ILE A 113 -13.15 -9.77 8.67
N GLY A 114 -14.45 -9.71 8.34
CA GLY A 114 -15.46 -8.98 9.12
C GLY A 114 -15.58 -7.49 8.82
N PHE A 115 -14.94 -6.99 7.75
CA PHE A 115 -15.08 -5.59 7.35
C PHE A 115 -16.14 -5.41 6.27
N THR A 116 -16.87 -4.30 6.38
CA THR A 116 -17.76 -3.80 5.33
C THR A 116 -17.08 -2.66 4.58
N VAL A 117 -17.05 -2.75 3.26
CA VAL A 117 -16.52 -1.68 2.38
C VAL A 117 -17.67 -0.86 1.84
N MET A 118 -17.60 0.45 2.02
CA MET A 118 -18.61 1.42 1.56
C MET A 118 -18.27 1.95 0.15
N ASP A 119 -19.28 2.50 -0.52
CA ASP A 119 -19.10 3.14 -1.83
C ASP A 119 -18.54 4.57 -1.72
N HIS A 120 -18.51 5.13 -0.52
CA HIS A 120 -18.01 6.47 -0.22
C HIS A 120 -16.94 6.45 0.87
N GLU A 121 -16.14 7.49 0.91
CA GLU A 121 -15.11 7.67 1.94
C GLU A 121 -15.71 8.14 3.27
N ILE A 122 -15.14 7.67 4.36
CA ILE A 122 -15.53 8.09 5.72
C ILE A 122 -15.07 9.52 5.93
N LEU A 123 -16.00 10.38 6.35
CA LEU A 123 -15.68 11.76 6.71
C LEU A 123 -15.21 11.80 8.17
N PHE A 124 -13.96 12.17 8.36
CA PHE A 124 -13.38 12.36 9.68
C PHE A 124 -13.50 13.80 10.15
N PRO A 125 -13.65 14.04 11.46
CA PRO A 125 -13.55 15.38 12.03
C PRO A 125 -12.20 16.06 11.70
N THR A 126 -12.23 17.39 11.53
CA THR A 126 -11.06 18.17 11.12
C THR A 126 -9.89 18.05 12.10
N ASP A 127 -10.17 17.94 13.39
CA ASP A 127 -9.17 17.77 14.45
C ASP A 127 -8.44 16.42 14.33
N ILE A 128 -9.13 15.36 13.91
CA ILE A 128 -8.54 14.06 13.62
C ILE A 128 -7.70 14.13 12.34
N LEU A 129 -8.22 14.79 11.28
CA LEU A 129 -7.49 14.91 10.01
C LEU A 129 -6.13 15.62 10.16
N LYS A 130 -6.04 16.62 11.07
CA LYS A 130 -4.78 17.33 11.37
C LYS A 130 -3.70 16.43 12.01
N LYS A 131 -4.11 15.32 12.59
CA LYS A 131 -3.23 14.36 13.27
C LYS A 131 -2.95 13.12 12.43
N ARG A 132 -3.59 12.97 11.27
CA ARG A 132 -3.49 11.78 10.43
C ARG A 132 -2.08 11.60 9.89
N ILE A 133 -1.53 10.40 10.06
CA ILE A 133 -0.31 9.97 9.38
C ILE A 133 -0.71 9.43 8.00
N SER A 134 -0.10 9.98 6.95
CA SER A 134 -0.31 9.51 5.59
C SER A 134 0.28 8.12 5.39
N ASN A 135 -0.48 7.22 4.77
CA ASN A 135 0.00 5.92 4.32
C ASN A 135 -0.25 5.81 2.80
N PRO A 136 0.80 5.70 1.98
CA PRO A 136 0.66 5.67 0.53
C PRO A 136 -0.15 4.46 0.01
N ASP A 137 -0.19 3.36 0.77
CA ASP A 137 -0.93 2.16 0.40
C ASP A 137 -2.44 2.30 0.65
N ILE A 138 -2.86 3.24 1.49
CA ILE A 138 -4.26 3.54 1.76
C ILE A 138 -4.72 4.66 0.84
N SER A 139 -5.49 4.33 -0.19
CA SER A 139 -6.06 5.31 -1.12
C SER A 139 -7.34 5.96 -0.59
N ARG A 140 -8.12 5.23 0.23
CA ARG A 140 -9.42 5.66 0.79
C ARG A 140 -9.66 5.01 2.14
N TYR A 141 -10.28 5.75 3.05
CA TYR A 141 -10.86 5.24 4.28
C TYR A 141 -12.34 4.96 4.02
N ASP A 142 -12.68 3.77 3.57
CA ASP A 142 -14.01 3.38 3.13
C ASP A 142 -14.49 2.05 3.74
N SER A 143 -13.86 1.61 4.83
CA SER A 143 -14.21 0.35 5.47
C SER A 143 -14.36 0.48 6.97
N TYR A 144 -15.27 -0.33 7.53
CA TYR A 144 -15.50 -0.44 8.96
C TYR A 144 -15.78 -1.88 9.36
N ALA A 145 -15.61 -2.18 10.66
CA ALA A 145 -16.02 -3.44 11.25
C ALA A 145 -16.86 -3.17 12.51
N PRO A 146 -17.91 -3.97 12.78
CA PRO A 146 -18.66 -3.90 14.04
C PRO A 146 -17.82 -4.49 15.17
N LEU A 147 -17.61 -3.73 16.24
CA LEU A 147 -16.93 -4.19 17.45
C LEU A 147 -17.81 -3.96 18.66
N THR A 148 -17.80 -4.90 19.59
CA THR A 148 -18.52 -4.79 20.87
C THR A 148 -17.54 -4.37 21.96
N VAL A 149 -17.72 -3.16 22.48
CA VAL A 149 -16.93 -2.62 23.58
C VAL A 149 -17.86 -2.29 24.74
N ASN A 150 -17.59 -2.83 25.92
CA ASN A 150 -18.43 -2.65 27.11
C ASN A 150 -19.92 -3.00 26.87
N GLY A 151 -20.20 -4.10 26.16
CA GLY A 151 -21.55 -4.56 25.84
C GLY A 151 -22.28 -3.74 24.76
N LYS A 152 -21.65 -2.76 24.14
CA LYS A 152 -22.21 -1.89 23.10
C LYS A 152 -21.56 -2.16 21.76
N THR A 153 -22.33 -2.58 20.78
CA THR A 153 -21.84 -2.81 19.42
C THR A 153 -21.91 -1.52 18.61
N GLN A 154 -20.79 -1.11 18.01
CA GLN A 154 -20.68 0.07 17.15
C GLN A 154 -19.78 -0.24 15.96
N ASN A 155 -19.88 0.53 14.89
CA ASN A 155 -19.02 0.45 13.74
C ASN A 155 -17.74 1.25 13.97
N TYR A 156 -16.59 0.61 13.75
CA TYR A 156 -15.27 1.21 13.92
C TYR A 156 -14.49 1.16 12.62
N THR A 157 -13.73 2.20 12.35
CA THR A 157 -12.69 2.23 11.31
C THR A 157 -11.33 2.46 11.94
N MET A 158 -10.27 2.10 11.22
CA MET A 158 -8.90 2.27 11.69
C MET A 158 -8.22 3.41 10.96
N MET A 159 -7.52 4.25 11.71
CA MET A 159 -6.66 5.31 11.17
C MET A 159 -5.39 5.41 12.03
N ILE A 160 -4.25 5.58 11.40
CA ILE A 160 -3.00 5.90 12.09
C ILE A 160 -2.94 7.42 12.25
N TYR A 161 -2.72 7.89 13.48
CA TYR A 161 -2.63 9.31 13.78
C TYR A 161 -1.62 9.58 14.92
N THR A 162 -1.15 10.81 15.02
CA THR A 162 -0.30 11.28 16.12
C THR A 162 -1.15 11.71 17.32
N ASP A 163 -0.58 11.73 18.51
CA ASP A 163 -1.24 12.21 19.74
C ASP A 163 -1.52 13.72 19.71
N ARG A 164 -0.77 14.47 18.92
CA ARG A 164 -0.89 15.93 18.72
C ARG A 164 -0.82 16.28 17.23
N PRO A 165 -1.30 17.48 16.82
CA PRO A 165 -1.13 17.96 15.45
C PRO A 165 0.36 17.97 15.06
N TYR A 166 0.61 17.75 13.76
CA TYR A 166 1.96 17.89 13.22
C TYR A 166 2.39 19.35 13.35
N GLU A 167 3.54 19.56 13.98
CA GLU A 167 4.19 20.86 14.11
C GLU A 167 5.41 20.87 13.18
N ASP A 168 5.61 22.00 12.46
CA ASP A 168 6.80 22.19 11.65
C ASP A 168 8.03 22.19 12.55
N GLY A 169 8.96 21.26 12.31
CA GLY A 169 10.26 21.19 12.99
C GLY A 169 11.23 22.18 12.41
#